data_4308ffa506bf8bb8a358f07c2e2fdb1e
#
_entry.id   4308ffa506bf8bb8a358f07c2e2fdb1e
#
_cell.length_a   1.000
_cell.length_b   1.000
_cell.length_c   1.000
_cell.angle_alpha   90.00
_cell.angle_beta   90.00
_cell.angle_gamma   90.00
#
_symmetry.space_group_name_H-M   'P 1'
#
loop_
_entity.id
_entity.type
_entity.pdbx_description
1 polymer ?
#
loop_
_entity_poly.entity_id
_entity_poly.type
_entity_poly.pdbx_seq_one_letter_code
_entity_poly.pdbx_strand_id
1 'polypeptide(L)'
;MRKLIWLLGCFWLSASIAFAQQDPVFSHFMLNASYVNPSLTTYDGQASVTLLSRNQWTGYEPTFEYEGGAPATQFVNFSTLLQLGKAPLALGGTFIYDEFGPRKDTYVQLSLAYHLEMSRGRLSLGVRPSVTNRVLDFAQLIAVDPSEFMGLGQESQMAPDLSAGMAYSSNDLMFALGVDHLIPSDFNYSFDPDGISGNEQVRVYSLLVRYQYYFSQKLRLEPTVMVKTNLSGVTYDVNVRAIYMEKMWGGVSYRDSEALTILLGYSFLKDNSLSIGYAFDYVVNDSESKQVTSHELYLRYNLPALNSREKKIVRTPRFRF
;
A
#
# COMPACT_ATOMS: atom_id res chain seq x y z
N MET A 1 -36.56 15.90 17.97
CA MET A 1 -36.10 14.86 18.89
C MET A 1 -35.75 13.53 18.20
N ARG A 2 -36.53 12.97 17.27
CA ARG A 2 -36.17 11.71 16.54
C ARG A 2 -34.88 11.74 15.74
N LYS A 3 -34.48 12.90 15.14
CA LYS A 3 -33.22 13.02 14.37
C LYS A 3 -31.97 13.10 15.26
N LEU A 4 -32.11 13.53 16.51
CA LEU A 4 -31.00 13.59 17.47
C LEU A 4 -30.65 12.19 18.02
N ILE A 5 -31.62 11.29 18.09
CA ILE A 5 -31.45 9.90 18.55
C ILE A 5 -30.66 9.08 17.52
N TRP A 6 -30.83 9.35 16.21
CA TRP A 6 -30.06 8.72 15.15
C TRP A 6 -28.59 9.19 15.12
N LEU A 7 -28.34 10.46 15.44
CA LEU A 7 -26.97 11.00 15.56
C LEU A 7 -26.23 10.46 16.79
N LEU A 8 -26.94 10.25 17.91
CA LEU A 8 -26.38 9.62 19.12
C LEU A 8 -26.16 8.11 18.95
N GLY A 9 -26.99 7.43 18.14
CA GLY A 9 -26.82 6.00 17.82
C GLY A 9 -25.58 5.72 16.95
N CYS A 10 -25.19 6.65 16.07
CA CYS A 10 -23.97 6.53 15.28
C CYS A 10 -22.68 6.78 16.08
N PHE A 11 -22.77 7.50 17.19
CA PHE A 11 -21.59 7.83 18.03
C PHE A 11 -21.19 6.69 18.98
N TRP A 12 -22.06 5.70 19.21
CA TRP A 12 -21.78 4.55 20.10
C TRP A 12 -21.14 3.34 19.40
N LEU A 13 -20.86 3.42 18.09
CA LEU A 13 -20.22 2.34 17.32
C LEU A 13 -18.70 2.43 17.26
N SER A 14 -18.08 3.36 17.95
CA SER A 14 -16.62 3.54 17.98
C SER A 14 -15.95 2.94 19.23
N ALA A 15 -16.28 1.71 19.59
CA ALA A 15 -15.42 0.91 20.45
C ALA A 15 -14.30 0.34 19.54
N SER A 16 -13.26 1.13 19.32
CA SER A 16 -12.05 0.71 18.61
C SER A 16 -11.33 -0.33 19.44
N ILE A 17 -11.53 -1.61 19.14
CA ILE A 17 -10.60 -2.64 19.58
C ILE A 17 -9.33 -2.37 18.76
N ALA A 18 -8.22 -2.04 19.43
CA ALA A 18 -6.93 -1.84 18.80
C ALA A 18 -6.45 -3.17 18.21
N PHE A 19 -6.64 -3.36 16.91
CA PHE A 19 -6.04 -4.48 16.18
C PHE A 19 -4.65 -4.07 15.75
N ALA A 20 -3.64 -4.86 16.09
CA ALA A 20 -2.29 -4.70 15.59
C ALA A 20 -2.30 -4.78 14.06
N GLN A 21 -1.71 -3.81 13.39
CA GLN A 21 -1.56 -3.82 11.93
C GLN A 21 -0.71 -5.03 11.53
N GLN A 22 -1.24 -5.85 10.62
CA GLN A 22 -0.52 -7.05 10.16
C GLN A 22 0.41 -6.76 8.99
N ASP A 23 0.03 -5.82 8.12
CA ASP A 23 0.75 -5.46 6.90
C ASP A 23 1.40 -4.08 6.98
N PRO A 24 2.52 -3.87 6.26
CA PRO A 24 3.13 -2.55 6.12
C PRO A 24 2.16 -1.52 5.54
N VAL A 25 2.13 -0.33 6.12
CA VAL A 25 1.26 0.77 5.72
C VAL A 25 2.09 1.93 5.20
N PHE A 26 1.67 2.53 4.07
CA PHE A 26 2.37 3.61 3.41
C PHE A 26 1.54 4.89 3.40
N SER A 27 2.20 6.03 3.60
CA SER A 27 1.56 7.35 3.52
C SER A 27 1.27 7.74 2.07
N HIS A 28 2.06 7.23 1.11
CA HIS A 28 1.81 7.38 -0.34
C HIS A 28 0.90 6.27 -0.90
N PHE A 29 -0.07 5.74 -0.13
CA PHE A 29 -0.94 4.65 -0.58
C PHE A 29 -1.65 4.95 -1.93
N MET A 30 -2.03 6.20 -2.17
CA MET A 30 -2.69 6.62 -3.40
C MET A 30 -1.77 6.55 -4.63
N LEU A 31 -0.44 6.58 -4.45
CA LEU A 31 0.56 6.42 -5.50
C LEU A 31 1.05 4.98 -5.65
N ASN A 32 0.81 4.14 -4.64
CA ASN A 32 1.21 2.73 -4.61
C ASN A 32 0.00 1.80 -4.80
N ALA A 33 -0.82 2.11 -5.79
CA ALA A 33 -2.11 1.45 -6.01
C ALA A 33 -1.99 -0.07 -6.25
N SER A 34 -0.91 -0.54 -6.91
CA SER A 34 -0.66 -1.97 -7.16
C SER A 34 -0.43 -2.77 -5.87
N TYR A 35 0.15 -2.14 -4.84
CA TYR A 35 0.29 -2.76 -3.52
C TYR A 35 -1.06 -2.87 -2.81
N VAL A 36 -1.88 -1.82 -2.90
CA VAL A 36 -3.22 -1.79 -2.27
C VAL A 36 -4.15 -2.82 -2.89
N ASN A 37 -4.08 -3.01 -4.23
CA ASN A 37 -4.96 -3.93 -4.94
C ASN A 37 -4.29 -4.49 -6.18
N PRO A 38 -4.19 -5.82 -6.35
CA PRO A 38 -3.50 -6.43 -7.50
C PRO A 38 -4.13 -6.09 -8.85
N SER A 39 -5.43 -5.78 -8.92
CA SER A 39 -6.07 -5.38 -10.17
C SER A 39 -5.61 -4.02 -10.69
N LEU A 40 -4.95 -3.22 -9.84
CA LEU A 40 -4.40 -1.92 -10.19
C LEU A 40 -2.94 -1.98 -10.68
N THR A 41 -2.38 -3.17 -10.86
CA THR A 41 -1.05 -3.35 -11.45
C THR A 41 -1.03 -2.73 -12.85
N THR A 42 -0.14 -1.77 -13.10
CA THR A 42 -0.06 -0.97 -14.34
C THR A 42 -1.38 -0.37 -14.84
N TYR A 43 -2.27 0.02 -13.90
CA TYR A 43 -3.56 0.63 -14.26
C TYR A 43 -3.43 1.91 -15.11
N ASP A 44 -2.30 2.61 -14.99
CA ASP A 44 -1.94 3.80 -15.77
C ASP A 44 -1.34 3.47 -17.16
N GLY A 45 -1.17 2.17 -17.45
CA GLY A 45 -0.64 1.69 -18.72
C GLY A 45 0.87 1.85 -18.87
N GLN A 46 1.61 2.22 -17.83
CA GLN A 46 3.04 2.48 -17.90
C GLN A 46 3.84 1.44 -17.13
N ALA A 47 4.90 0.94 -17.74
CA ALA A 47 5.91 0.17 -17.01
C ALA A 47 6.65 1.09 -16.04
N SER A 48 6.87 0.64 -14.81
CA SER A 48 7.50 1.49 -13.80
C SER A 48 8.26 0.69 -12.75
N VAL A 49 9.24 1.37 -12.15
CA VAL A 49 9.88 0.97 -10.90
C VAL A 49 9.47 1.97 -9.83
N THR A 50 9.01 1.48 -8.68
CA THR A 50 8.64 2.31 -7.52
C THR A 50 9.46 1.86 -6.32
N LEU A 51 10.05 2.82 -5.63
CA LEU A 51 10.78 2.63 -4.38
C LEU A 51 10.08 3.46 -3.29
N LEU A 52 9.92 2.87 -2.12
CA LEU A 52 9.46 3.56 -0.91
C LEU A 52 10.37 3.19 0.25
N SER A 53 10.69 4.18 1.06
CA SER A 53 11.39 4.00 2.32
C SER A 53 10.64 4.76 3.40
N ARG A 54 10.14 4.04 4.40
CA ARG A 54 9.38 4.58 5.51
C ARG A 54 10.12 4.33 6.82
N ASN A 55 10.31 5.37 7.60
CA ASN A 55 10.80 5.32 8.96
C ASN A 55 9.71 5.87 9.88
N GLN A 56 9.15 4.99 10.71
CA GLN A 56 8.10 5.37 11.64
C GLN A 56 8.70 5.77 12.98
N TRP A 57 8.02 6.66 13.71
CA TRP A 57 8.34 7.07 15.07
C TRP A 57 9.81 7.47 15.25
N THR A 58 10.26 8.38 14.41
CA THR A 58 11.66 8.85 14.40
C THR A 58 12.08 9.37 15.78
N GLY A 59 13.18 8.81 16.31
CA GLY A 59 13.64 9.09 17.68
C GLY A 59 12.99 8.19 18.75
N TYR A 60 12.30 7.12 18.32
CA TYR A 60 11.78 6.12 19.24
C TYR A 60 12.95 5.42 19.98
N GLU A 61 12.87 5.41 21.29
CA GLU A 61 13.77 4.65 22.16
C GLU A 61 13.03 3.40 22.65
N PRO A 62 13.68 2.22 22.61
CA PRO A 62 13.05 0.99 23.06
C PRO A 62 12.62 1.08 24.52
N THR A 63 11.49 0.46 24.82
CA THR A 63 10.98 0.31 26.18
C THR A 63 11.64 -0.87 26.87
N PHE A 64 11.29 -1.13 28.14
CA PHE A 64 11.83 -2.24 28.93
C PHE A 64 11.50 -3.64 28.37
N GLU A 65 10.67 -3.75 27.34
CA GLU A 65 10.16 -5.02 26.83
C GLU A 65 11.01 -5.61 25.67
N TYR A 66 11.81 -4.79 24.95
CA TYR A 66 12.68 -5.26 23.88
C TYR A 66 13.76 -4.23 23.50
N GLU A 67 14.87 -4.73 22.99
CA GLU A 67 15.96 -3.92 22.45
C GLU A 67 15.80 -3.74 20.92
N GLY A 68 14.68 -3.22 20.48
CA GLY A 68 14.41 -3.04 19.03
C GLY A 68 14.40 -1.57 18.61
N GLY A 69 14.68 -1.31 17.36
CA GLY A 69 14.62 0.03 16.76
C GLY A 69 13.20 0.48 16.39
N ALA A 70 13.09 1.74 15.95
CA ALA A 70 11.86 2.27 15.35
C ALA A 70 11.47 1.47 14.10
N PRO A 71 10.16 1.29 13.84
CA PRO A 71 9.70 0.55 12.66
C PRO A 71 10.24 1.16 11.36
N ALA A 72 10.75 0.33 10.48
CA ALA A 72 11.30 0.73 9.20
C ALA A 72 10.87 -0.22 8.08
N THR A 73 10.35 0.35 6.99
CA THR A 73 9.87 -0.42 5.84
C THR A 73 10.60 0.02 4.58
N GLN A 74 11.14 -0.94 3.84
CA GLN A 74 11.72 -0.75 2.51
C GLN A 74 10.85 -1.48 1.49
N PHE A 75 10.52 -0.79 0.41
CA PHE A 75 9.62 -1.31 -0.61
C PHE A 75 10.19 -1.08 -2.00
N VAL A 76 10.16 -2.11 -2.82
CA VAL A 76 10.53 -2.07 -4.24
C VAL A 76 9.43 -2.75 -5.04
N ASN A 77 8.90 -2.07 -6.04
CA ASN A 77 7.94 -2.66 -6.98
C ASN A 77 8.41 -2.39 -8.41
N PHE A 78 8.33 -3.41 -9.23
CA PHE A 78 8.42 -3.32 -10.69
C PHE A 78 7.08 -3.74 -11.29
N SER A 79 6.58 -2.99 -12.26
CA SER A 79 5.38 -3.37 -12.99
C SER A 79 5.48 -3.04 -14.47
N THR A 80 4.88 -3.89 -15.32
CA THR A 80 4.91 -3.73 -16.78
C THR A 80 3.65 -4.33 -17.42
N LEU A 81 3.32 -3.84 -18.62
CA LEU A 81 2.30 -4.44 -19.47
C LEU A 81 2.92 -5.47 -20.39
N LEU A 82 2.34 -6.65 -20.43
CA LEU A 82 2.66 -7.72 -21.37
C LEU A 82 1.52 -7.85 -22.37
N GLN A 83 1.82 -7.66 -23.65
CA GLN A 83 0.87 -7.96 -24.72
C GLN A 83 1.01 -9.42 -25.15
N LEU A 84 0.17 -10.28 -24.59
CA LEU A 84 0.04 -11.67 -25.03
C LEU A 84 -1.08 -11.76 -26.08
N GLY A 85 -0.73 -11.62 -27.34
CA GLY A 85 -1.69 -11.55 -28.45
C GLY A 85 -2.53 -10.28 -28.36
N LYS A 86 -3.84 -10.41 -28.16
CA LYS A 86 -4.79 -9.28 -28.00
C LYS A 86 -5.11 -8.96 -26.53
N ALA A 87 -4.60 -9.77 -25.59
CA ALA A 87 -4.93 -9.62 -24.17
C ALA A 87 -3.91 -8.68 -23.48
N PRO A 88 -4.32 -7.53 -22.94
CA PRO A 88 -3.47 -6.66 -22.14
C PRO A 88 -3.33 -7.23 -20.73
N LEU A 89 -2.26 -7.98 -20.49
CA LEU A 89 -1.91 -8.48 -19.17
C LEU A 89 -0.91 -7.53 -18.50
N ALA A 90 -1.13 -7.26 -17.23
CA ALA A 90 -0.17 -6.55 -16.39
C ALA A 90 0.54 -7.54 -15.48
N LEU A 91 1.85 -7.39 -15.37
CA LEU A 91 2.72 -8.15 -14.47
C LEU A 91 3.40 -7.20 -13.50
N GLY A 92 3.41 -7.54 -12.22
CA GLY A 92 4.12 -6.80 -11.18
C GLY A 92 4.91 -7.74 -10.27
N GLY A 93 6.08 -7.29 -9.82
CA GLY A 93 6.88 -7.94 -8.80
C GLY A 93 7.12 -6.95 -7.66
N THR A 94 6.88 -7.36 -6.42
CA THR A 94 7.07 -6.52 -5.24
C THR A 94 7.95 -7.24 -4.24
N PHE A 95 8.90 -6.51 -3.68
CA PHE A 95 9.71 -6.93 -2.55
C PHE A 95 9.54 -5.91 -1.44
N ILE A 96 9.25 -6.38 -0.21
CA ILE A 96 9.13 -5.54 0.97
C ILE A 96 9.97 -6.15 2.07
N TYR A 97 10.74 -5.31 2.74
CA TYR A 97 11.42 -5.63 3.99
C TYR A 97 10.87 -4.71 5.07
N ASP A 98 10.30 -5.29 6.09
CA ASP A 98 9.64 -4.59 7.20
C ASP A 98 10.26 -5.02 8.52
N GLU A 99 10.72 -4.07 9.31
CA GLU A 99 11.36 -4.29 10.60
C GLU A 99 10.57 -3.57 11.68
N PHE A 100 10.16 -4.31 12.67
CA PHE A 100 9.40 -3.82 13.82
C PHE A 100 9.89 -4.48 15.11
N GLY A 101 10.76 -3.80 15.83
CA GLY A 101 11.37 -4.34 17.03
C GLY A 101 12.11 -5.66 16.74
N PRO A 102 11.81 -6.74 17.48
CA PRO A 102 12.43 -8.06 17.28
C PRO A 102 11.94 -8.80 16.04
N ARG A 103 10.89 -8.29 15.37
CA ARG A 103 10.26 -8.93 14.21
C ARG A 103 10.79 -8.32 12.92
N LYS A 104 11.14 -9.20 11.96
CA LYS A 104 11.58 -8.83 10.60
C LYS A 104 10.78 -9.65 9.60
N ASP A 105 9.99 -8.97 8.79
CA ASP A 105 9.18 -9.60 7.75
C ASP A 105 9.73 -9.28 6.36
N THR A 106 9.85 -10.30 5.52
CA THR A 106 10.21 -10.15 4.11
C THR A 106 9.08 -10.69 3.26
N TYR A 107 8.52 -9.83 2.39
CA TYR A 107 7.45 -10.20 1.47
C TYR A 107 7.98 -10.23 0.04
N VAL A 108 7.68 -11.32 -0.65
CA VAL A 108 7.87 -11.44 -2.10
C VAL A 108 6.52 -11.69 -2.73
N GLN A 109 6.09 -10.80 -3.60
CA GLN A 109 4.76 -10.82 -4.19
C GLN A 109 4.84 -10.74 -5.72
N LEU A 110 4.01 -11.51 -6.42
CA LEU A 110 3.87 -11.47 -7.87
C LEU A 110 2.42 -11.11 -8.22
N SER A 111 2.23 -9.95 -8.86
CA SER A 111 0.90 -9.48 -9.25
C SER A 111 0.63 -9.74 -10.71
N LEU A 112 -0.54 -10.29 -11.02
CA LEU A 112 -1.06 -10.48 -12.36
C LEU A 112 -2.40 -9.77 -12.48
N ALA A 113 -2.57 -8.90 -13.47
CA ALA A 113 -3.84 -8.25 -13.72
C ALA A 113 -4.23 -8.35 -15.20
N TYR A 114 -5.52 -8.45 -15.45
CA TYR A 114 -6.13 -8.39 -16.77
C TYR A 114 -7.01 -7.14 -16.87
N HIS A 115 -6.75 -6.33 -17.91
CA HIS A 115 -7.46 -5.09 -18.13
C HIS A 115 -8.42 -5.23 -19.31
N LEU A 116 -9.71 -5.16 -19.04
CA LEU A 116 -10.75 -5.22 -20.05
C LEU A 116 -11.25 -3.81 -20.38
N GLU A 117 -10.91 -3.34 -21.59
CA GLU A 117 -11.40 -2.05 -22.06
C GLU A 117 -12.91 -2.13 -22.38
N MET A 118 -13.66 -1.20 -21.83
CA MET A 118 -15.10 -1.06 -22.01
C MET A 118 -15.41 0.28 -22.65
N SER A 119 -16.64 0.47 -23.16
CA SER A 119 -17.05 1.70 -23.84
C SER A 119 -16.96 2.97 -22.99
N ARG A 120 -17.04 2.86 -21.67
CA ARG A 120 -17.02 4.00 -20.71
C ARG A 120 -16.00 3.85 -19.59
N GLY A 121 -14.98 3.03 -19.78
CA GLY A 121 -13.96 2.80 -18.76
C GLY A 121 -13.28 1.46 -18.93
N ARG A 122 -12.56 1.05 -17.91
CA ARG A 122 -11.78 -0.18 -17.88
C ARG A 122 -12.15 -0.99 -16.63
N LEU A 123 -12.50 -2.25 -16.84
CA LEU A 123 -12.61 -3.25 -15.77
C LEU A 123 -11.28 -3.99 -15.65
N SER A 124 -10.76 -4.10 -14.45
CA SER A 124 -9.50 -4.79 -14.16
C SER A 124 -9.74 -5.89 -13.15
N LEU A 125 -9.18 -7.07 -13.38
CA LEU A 125 -9.18 -8.19 -12.44
C LEU A 125 -7.73 -8.55 -12.13
N GLY A 126 -7.42 -8.82 -10.88
CA GLY A 126 -6.05 -9.10 -10.46
C GLY A 126 -5.96 -10.18 -9.40
N VAL A 127 -4.84 -10.91 -9.43
CA VAL A 127 -4.45 -11.87 -8.40
C VAL A 127 -3.00 -11.63 -8.01
N ARG A 128 -2.65 -11.94 -6.76
CA ARG A 128 -1.31 -11.75 -6.23
C ARG A 128 -0.93 -12.90 -5.31
N PRO A 129 -0.35 -13.99 -5.83
CA PRO A 129 0.38 -14.94 -5.00
C PRO A 129 1.57 -14.25 -4.33
N SER A 130 1.84 -14.63 -3.09
CA SER A 130 2.93 -14.08 -2.29
C SER A 130 3.48 -15.10 -1.31
N VAL A 131 4.69 -14.82 -0.83
CA VAL A 131 5.32 -15.55 0.28
C VAL A 131 5.83 -14.52 1.26
N THR A 132 5.51 -14.70 2.53
CA THR A 132 6.02 -13.91 3.65
C THR A 132 7.00 -14.79 4.43
N ASN A 133 8.22 -14.30 4.61
CA ASN A 133 9.16 -14.87 5.56
C ASN A 133 9.21 -13.96 6.79
N ARG A 134 8.79 -14.49 7.93
CA ARG A 134 8.81 -13.80 9.22
C ARG A 134 9.90 -14.37 10.11
N VAL A 135 10.81 -13.51 10.55
CA VAL A 135 11.86 -13.82 11.51
C VAL A 135 11.54 -13.12 12.83
N LEU A 136 11.55 -13.88 13.92
CA LEU A 136 11.43 -13.35 15.27
C LEU A 136 12.73 -13.62 16.02
N ASP A 137 13.33 -12.58 16.56
CA ASP A 137 14.59 -12.64 17.32
C ASP A 137 14.27 -12.60 18.83
N PHE A 138 14.25 -13.76 19.45
CA PHE A 138 13.95 -13.91 20.87
C PHE A 138 15.04 -13.30 21.78
N ALA A 139 16.27 -13.13 21.27
CA ALA A 139 17.34 -12.51 22.04
C ALA A 139 17.10 -11.01 22.30
N GLN A 140 16.23 -10.39 21.52
CA GLN A 140 15.81 -8.98 21.69
C GLN A 140 14.58 -8.82 22.60
N LEU A 141 13.95 -9.91 23.02
CA LEU A 141 12.82 -9.86 23.94
C LEU A 141 13.34 -9.87 25.39
N ILE A 142 12.82 -8.97 26.21
CA ILE A 142 13.12 -8.92 27.64
C ILE A 142 11.99 -9.62 28.38
N ALA A 143 12.25 -10.85 28.84
CA ALA A 143 11.28 -11.61 29.61
C ALA A 143 11.22 -11.14 31.07
N VAL A 144 10.02 -11.19 31.66
CA VAL A 144 9.86 -10.99 33.11
C VAL A 144 10.55 -12.11 33.88
N ASP A 145 10.47 -13.34 33.37
CA ASP A 145 11.26 -14.49 33.83
C ASP A 145 12.37 -14.80 32.81
N PRO A 146 13.65 -14.60 33.17
CA PRO A 146 14.77 -14.88 32.26
C PRO A 146 14.81 -16.33 31.72
N SER A 147 14.13 -17.27 32.36
CA SER A 147 14.07 -18.66 31.91
C SER A 147 13.11 -18.88 30.73
N GLU A 148 12.17 -17.98 30.48
CA GLU A 148 11.12 -18.11 29.45
C GLU A 148 11.70 -18.19 28.03
N PHE A 149 12.73 -17.39 27.74
CA PHE A 149 13.38 -17.36 26.42
C PHE A 149 14.82 -17.93 26.42
N MET A 150 15.19 -18.60 27.52
CA MET A 150 16.54 -19.14 27.65
C MET A 150 16.82 -20.23 26.60
N GLY A 151 17.78 -19.96 25.72
CA GLY A 151 18.16 -20.90 24.65
C GLY A 151 17.36 -20.72 23.35
N LEU A 152 16.40 -19.82 23.30
CA LEU A 152 15.75 -19.45 22.05
C LEU A 152 16.61 -18.40 21.32
N GLY A 153 16.89 -18.67 20.04
CA GLY A 153 17.60 -17.75 19.16
C GLY A 153 16.63 -17.05 18.21
N GLN A 154 17.03 -16.94 16.95
CA GLN A 154 16.13 -16.45 15.90
C GLN A 154 15.33 -17.62 15.32
N GLU A 155 14.02 -17.45 15.20
CA GLU A 155 13.16 -18.38 14.49
C GLU A 155 12.60 -17.73 13.23
N SER A 156 12.61 -18.48 12.13
CA SER A 156 12.14 -18.04 10.82
C SER A 156 11.02 -18.95 10.32
N GLN A 157 9.93 -18.36 9.87
CA GLN A 157 8.80 -19.08 9.30
C GLN A 157 8.35 -18.48 7.98
N MET A 158 7.99 -19.33 7.03
CA MET A 158 7.49 -18.96 5.71
C MET A 158 6.01 -19.29 5.60
N ALA A 159 5.23 -18.31 5.15
CA ALA A 159 3.81 -18.47 4.88
C ALA A 159 3.49 -18.08 3.44
N PRO A 160 2.91 -18.99 2.62
CA PRO A 160 2.35 -18.62 1.33
C PRO A 160 1.02 -17.89 1.52
N ASP A 161 0.71 -16.97 0.62
CA ASP A 161 -0.55 -16.25 0.64
C ASP A 161 -1.05 -15.94 -0.78
N LEU A 162 -2.31 -15.55 -0.87
CA LEU A 162 -2.97 -15.16 -2.11
C LEU A 162 -3.87 -13.96 -1.86
N SER A 163 -3.76 -12.95 -2.71
CA SER A 163 -4.69 -11.82 -2.76
C SER A 163 -5.44 -11.79 -4.08
N ALA A 164 -6.64 -11.24 -4.07
CA ALA A 164 -7.44 -11.02 -5.27
C ALA A 164 -8.06 -9.62 -5.25
N GLY A 165 -8.31 -9.07 -6.44
CA GLY A 165 -8.93 -7.77 -6.54
C GLY A 165 -9.63 -7.54 -7.86
N MET A 166 -10.56 -6.58 -7.84
CA MET A 166 -11.22 -6.06 -9.02
C MET A 166 -11.26 -4.53 -8.94
N ALA A 167 -11.16 -3.87 -10.08
CA ALA A 167 -11.28 -2.43 -10.16
C ALA A 167 -12.04 -2.00 -11.41
N TYR A 168 -12.76 -0.92 -11.28
CA TYR A 168 -13.33 -0.19 -12.40
C TYR A 168 -12.76 1.22 -12.42
N SER A 169 -12.24 1.65 -13.55
CA SER A 169 -11.74 3.01 -13.74
C SER A 169 -12.37 3.65 -14.98
N SER A 170 -12.88 4.85 -14.82
CA SER A 170 -13.28 5.75 -15.89
C SER A 170 -12.28 6.91 -16.00
N ASN A 171 -12.61 7.95 -16.77
CA ASN A 171 -11.73 9.12 -16.90
C ASN A 171 -11.49 9.81 -15.56
N ASP A 172 -12.51 9.90 -14.71
CA ASP A 172 -12.45 10.71 -13.49
C ASP A 172 -12.58 9.87 -12.20
N LEU A 173 -13.14 8.67 -12.29
CA LEU A 173 -13.45 7.83 -11.13
C LEU A 173 -12.72 6.49 -11.22
N MET A 174 -12.09 6.10 -10.11
CA MET A 174 -11.58 4.76 -9.88
C MET A 174 -12.22 4.18 -8.62
N PHE A 175 -12.64 2.94 -8.72
CA PHE A 175 -13.20 2.15 -7.64
C PHE A 175 -12.54 0.78 -7.66
N ALA A 176 -11.98 0.33 -6.53
CA ALA A 176 -11.34 -0.96 -6.43
C ALA A 176 -11.74 -1.69 -5.15
N LEU A 177 -12.03 -2.99 -5.29
CA LEU A 177 -12.29 -3.92 -4.20
C LEU A 177 -11.17 -4.97 -4.16
N GLY A 178 -10.67 -5.27 -2.99
CA GLY A 178 -9.62 -6.25 -2.77
C GLY A 178 -9.89 -7.14 -1.57
N VAL A 179 -9.28 -8.32 -1.61
CA VAL A 179 -9.20 -9.25 -0.48
C VAL A 179 -7.77 -9.75 -0.41
N ASP A 180 -7.12 -9.50 0.73
CA ASP A 180 -5.80 -10.00 1.07
C ASP A 180 -5.92 -11.14 2.08
N HIS A 181 -4.87 -11.98 2.16
CA HIS A 181 -4.79 -13.13 3.06
C HIS A 181 -5.93 -14.15 2.82
N LEU A 182 -6.11 -14.54 1.54
CA LEU A 182 -7.08 -15.59 1.18
C LEU A 182 -6.66 -16.97 1.69
N ILE A 183 -5.36 -17.20 1.86
CA ILE A 183 -4.80 -18.42 2.45
C ILE A 183 -4.49 -18.10 3.92
N PRO A 184 -5.27 -18.62 4.86
CA PRO A 184 -4.96 -18.48 6.28
C PRO A 184 -3.59 -19.09 6.57
N SER A 185 -2.72 -18.35 7.22
CA SER A 185 -1.38 -18.83 7.58
C SER A 185 -1.11 -18.50 9.02
N ASP A 186 -0.68 -19.49 9.79
CA ASP A 186 -0.29 -19.36 11.18
C ASP A 186 1.22 -19.36 11.29
N PHE A 187 1.77 -18.43 12.05
CA PHE A 187 3.17 -18.43 12.40
C PHE A 187 3.33 -19.08 13.79
N ASN A 188 3.66 -20.36 13.81
CA ASN A 188 3.82 -21.14 15.03
C ASN A 188 5.28 -21.14 15.47
N TYR A 189 5.58 -20.47 16.56
CA TYR A 189 6.93 -20.42 17.12
C TYR A 189 7.12 -21.44 18.24
N SER A 190 8.35 -21.84 18.51
CA SER A 190 8.68 -22.88 19.49
C SER A 190 8.24 -22.56 20.93
N PHE A 191 8.08 -21.26 21.26
CA PHE A 191 7.57 -20.81 22.57
C PHE A 191 6.04 -20.91 22.70
N ASP A 192 5.33 -21.02 21.57
CA ASP A 192 3.88 -21.07 21.51
C ASP A 192 3.43 -22.23 20.61
N PRO A 193 3.72 -23.49 21.01
CA PRO A 193 3.40 -24.66 20.20
C PRO A 193 1.90 -24.86 20.02
N ASP A 194 1.07 -24.29 20.89
CA ASP A 194 -0.39 -24.39 20.83
C ASP A 194 -1.05 -23.29 20.02
N GLY A 195 -0.25 -22.30 19.50
CA GLY A 195 -0.73 -21.21 18.64
C GLY A 195 -1.68 -20.23 19.36
N ILE A 196 -1.53 -20.08 20.66
CA ILE A 196 -2.43 -19.24 21.50
C ILE A 196 -2.18 -17.74 21.27
N SER A 197 -0.99 -17.36 20.77
CA SER A 197 -0.55 -15.97 20.69
C SER A 197 -1.15 -15.16 19.52
N GLY A 198 -2.07 -15.72 18.73
CA GLY A 198 -2.80 -14.96 17.71
C GLY A 198 -1.95 -14.50 16.52
N ASN A 199 -0.94 -15.28 16.13
CA ASN A 199 -0.06 -15.01 14.99
C ASN A 199 -0.69 -15.35 13.63
N GLU A 200 -1.99 -15.59 13.59
CA GLU A 200 -2.74 -15.90 12.37
C GLU A 200 -2.86 -14.66 11.47
N GLN A 201 -2.59 -14.83 10.18
CA GLN A 201 -2.92 -13.82 9.17
C GLN A 201 -4.42 -13.87 8.88
N VAL A 202 -5.16 -12.86 9.35
CA VAL A 202 -6.59 -12.74 9.08
C VAL A 202 -6.85 -12.04 7.76
N ARG A 203 -7.93 -12.45 7.08
CA ARG A 203 -8.37 -11.83 5.83
C ARG A 203 -8.67 -10.36 6.02
N VAL A 204 -8.19 -9.57 5.05
CA VAL A 204 -8.44 -8.13 5.00
C VAL A 204 -9.18 -7.80 3.71
N TYR A 205 -10.32 -7.17 3.83
CA TYR A 205 -11.11 -6.64 2.72
C TYR A 205 -10.79 -5.15 2.56
N SER A 206 -10.57 -4.72 1.33
CA SER A 206 -10.22 -3.34 1.02
C SER A 206 -11.15 -2.73 -0.01
N LEU A 207 -11.45 -1.45 0.17
CA LEU A 207 -12.15 -0.59 -0.78
C LEU A 207 -11.28 0.64 -1.01
N LEU A 208 -10.96 0.94 -2.26
CA LEU A 208 -10.29 2.17 -2.67
C LEU A 208 -11.20 2.93 -3.63
N VAL A 209 -11.44 4.20 -3.34
CA VAL A 209 -12.17 5.12 -4.22
C VAL A 209 -11.30 6.34 -4.46
N ARG A 210 -11.10 6.71 -5.73
CA ARG A 210 -10.38 7.90 -6.15
C ARG A 210 -11.19 8.66 -7.18
N TYR A 211 -11.30 9.96 -6.99
CA TYR A 211 -11.95 10.86 -7.94
C TYR A 211 -10.97 11.92 -8.41
N GLN A 212 -11.04 12.30 -9.70
CA GLN A 212 -10.23 13.37 -10.28
C GLN A 212 -11.13 14.54 -10.64
N TYR A 213 -10.89 15.68 -10.02
CA TYR A 213 -11.63 16.91 -10.29
C TYR A 213 -10.71 17.94 -10.91
N TYR A 214 -10.98 18.32 -12.16
CA TYR A 214 -10.22 19.35 -12.87
C TYR A 214 -10.76 20.72 -12.52
N PHE A 215 -10.09 21.37 -11.55
CA PHE A 215 -10.44 22.74 -11.17
C PHE A 215 -10.08 23.74 -12.28
N SER A 216 -9.00 23.50 -13.00
CA SER A 216 -8.57 24.26 -14.17
C SER A 216 -7.73 23.36 -15.09
N GLN A 217 -7.34 23.89 -16.26
CA GLN A 217 -6.39 23.18 -17.15
C GLN A 217 -5.02 22.87 -16.51
N LYS A 218 -4.66 23.58 -15.44
CA LYS A 218 -3.38 23.44 -14.76
C LYS A 218 -3.48 22.79 -13.39
N LEU A 219 -4.67 22.76 -12.80
CA LEU A 219 -4.88 22.27 -11.43
C LEU A 219 -5.94 21.18 -11.39
N ARG A 220 -5.54 20.00 -10.94
CA ARG A 220 -6.39 18.85 -10.67
C ARG A 220 -6.37 18.53 -9.17
N LEU A 221 -7.53 18.32 -8.59
CA LEU A 221 -7.70 17.79 -7.23
C LEU A 221 -8.03 16.30 -7.31
N GLU A 222 -7.42 15.52 -6.44
CA GLU A 222 -7.57 14.07 -6.43
C GLU A 222 -7.84 13.57 -5.00
N PRO A 223 -9.11 13.65 -4.52
CA PRO A 223 -9.51 12.96 -3.30
C PRO A 223 -9.44 11.45 -3.49
N THR A 224 -8.91 10.78 -2.48
CA THR A 224 -8.79 9.31 -2.42
C THR A 224 -9.18 8.84 -1.03
N VAL A 225 -10.03 7.83 -0.97
CA VAL A 225 -10.44 7.17 0.27
C VAL A 225 -10.12 5.69 0.16
N MET A 226 -9.48 5.17 1.19
CA MET A 226 -9.24 3.74 1.36
C MET A 226 -9.88 3.28 2.66
N VAL A 227 -10.63 2.20 2.60
CA VAL A 227 -11.23 1.54 3.77
C VAL A 227 -10.73 0.11 3.80
N LYS A 228 -10.27 -0.36 4.94
CA LYS A 228 -9.87 -1.75 5.17
C LYS A 228 -10.64 -2.32 6.37
N THR A 229 -11.02 -3.58 6.28
CA THR A 229 -11.67 -4.29 7.38
C THR A 229 -11.28 -5.77 7.40
N ASN A 230 -11.07 -6.30 8.58
CA ASN A 230 -10.93 -7.74 8.84
C ASN A 230 -12.21 -8.34 9.44
N LEU A 231 -13.35 -7.64 9.32
CA LEU A 231 -14.66 -7.94 9.89
C LEU A 231 -14.76 -7.77 11.42
N SER A 232 -13.64 -7.60 12.12
CA SER A 232 -13.60 -7.31 13.56
C SER A 232 -13.34 -5.84 13.84
N GLY A 233 -12.67 -5.15 12.88
CA GLY A 233 -12.39 -3.72 12.94
C GLY A 233 -12.40 -3.10 11.55
N VAL A 234 -12.53 -1.78 11.51
CA VAL A 234 -12.50 -0.98 10.28
C VAL A 234 -11.46 0.12 10.45
N THR A 235 -10.60 0.30 9.46
CA THR A 235 -9.68 1.44 9.36
C THR A 235 -9.92 2.20 8.07
N TYR A 236 -9.71 3.50 8.07
CA TYR A 236 -9.84 4.31 6.86
C TYR A 236 -8.72 5.33 6.73
N ASP A 237 -8.31 5.53 5.49
CA ASP A 237 -7.36 6.56 5.07
C ASP A 237 -8.07 7.52 4.11
N VAL A 238 -8.02 8.80 4.39
CA VAL A 238 -8.58 9.85 3.52
C VAL A 238 -7.46 10.77 3.09
N ASN A 239 -7.33 10.97 1.78
CA ASN A 239 -6.32 11.84 1.20
C ASN A 239 -6.96 12.83 0.24
N VAL A 240 -6.45 14.05 0.20
CA VAL A 240 -6.73 15.03 -0.85
C VAL A 240 -5.41 15.55 -1.38
N ARG A 241 -5.17 15.31 -2.66
CA ARG A 241 -3.97 15.74 -3.36
C ARG A 241 -4.31 16.77 -4.44
N ALA A 242 -3.58 17.86 -4.48
CA ALA A 242 -3.61 18.87 -5.55
C ALA A 242 -2.41 18.64 -6.47
N ILE A 243 -2.67 18.55 -7.78
CA ILE A 243 -1.65 18.31 -8.81
C ILE A 243 -1.64 19.54 -9.72
N TYR A 244 -0.48 20.20 -9.80
CA TYR A 244 -0.30 21.39 -10.60
C TYR A 244 0.58 21.12 -11.81
N MET A 245 0.05 21.43 -13.01
CA MET A 245 0.69 21.25 -14.31
C MET A 245 1.23 19.82 -14.57
N GLU A 246 0.60 18.81 -13.93
CA GLU A 246 1.02 17.39 -13.94
C GLU A 246 2.49 17.16 -13.49
N LYS A 247 3.09 18.13 -12.79
CA LYS A 247 4.48 18.11 -12.34
C LYS A 247 4.64 18.17 -10.83
N MET A 248 3.97 19.11 -10.22
CA MET A 248 4.05 19.34 -8.77
C MET A 248 2.79 18.79 -8.14
N TRP A 249 2.93 18.17 -6.99
CA TRP A 249 1.76 17.77 -6.21
C TRP A 249 2.03 17.97 -4.74
N GLY A 250 0.97 18.28 -4.03
CA GLY A 250 0.97 18.35 -2.59
C GLY A 250 -0.37 17.90 -2.05
N GLY A 251 -0.41 17.38 -0.84
CA GLY A 251 -1.62 16.85 -0.28
C GLY A 251 -1.60 16.74 1.22
N VAL A 252 -2.77 16.45 1.76
CA VAL A 252 -2.97 16.13 3.17
C VAL A 252 -3.70 14.80 3.26
N SER A 253 -3.35 14.01 4.26
CA SER A 253 -3.97 12.72 4.51
C SER A 253 -4.29 12.59 5.99
N TYR A 254 -5.37 11.90 6.29
CA TYR A 254 -5.72 11.47 7.63
C TYR A 254 -5.86 9.95 7.62
N ARG A 255 -5.13 9.30 8.50
CA ARG A 255 -5.27 7.87 8.80
C ARG A 255 -5.95 7.71 10.14
N ASP A 256 -7.03 6.95 10.14
CA ASP A 256 -7.83 6.72 11.32
C ASP A 256 -6.99 6.18 12.47
N SER A 257 -7.14 6.84 13.62
CA SER A 257 -6.49 6.46 14.88
C SER A 257 -4.96 6.38 14.82
N GLU A 258 -4.30 6.98 13.81
CA GLU A 258 -2.84 6.92 13.67
C GLU A 258 -2.21 8.29 13.42
N ALA A 259 -2.45 8.92 12.25
CA ALA A 259 -1.66 10.08 11.87
C ALA A 259 -2.38 11.07 10.95
N LEU A 260 -1.94 12.33 11.04
CA LEU A 260 -2.12 13.35 10.01
C LEU A 260 -0.86 13.44 9.17
N THR A 261 -1.00 13.42 7.84
CA THR A 261 0.13 13.43 6.91
C THR A 261 0.11 14.66 6.03
N ILE A 262 1.27 15.26 5.80
CA ILE A 262 1.52 16.23 4.75
C ILE A 262 2.38 15.57 3.68
N LEU A 263 1.95 15.69 2.42
CA LEU A 263 2.64 15.09 1.28
C LEU A 263 3.06 16.17 0.29
N LEU A 264 4.26 16.05 -0.24
CA LEU A 264 4.79 16.92 -1.29
C LEU A 264 5.54 16.08 -2.32
N GLY A 265 5.51 16.48 -3.57
CA GLY A 265 6.28 15.80 -4.59
C GLY A 265 6.40 16.56 -5.89
N TYR A 266 7.34 16.10 -6.70
CA TYR A 266 7.68 16.72 -7.97
C TYR A 266 8.05 15.65 -9.00
N SER A 267 7.57 15.85 -10.25
CA SER A 267 7.92 15.01 -11.39
C SER A 267 8.93 15.72 -12.26
N PHE A 268 10.07 15.07 -12.44
CA PHE A 268 11.22 15.54 -13.20
C PHE A 268 11.19 14.97 -14.62
N LEU A 269 12.14 15.41 -15.42
CA LEU A 269 12.32 15.08 -16.82
C LEU A 269 11.19 15.65 -17.71
N LYS A 270 11.41 15.61 -19.04
CA LYS A 270 10.49 16.26 -19.99
C LYS A 270 9.11 15.60 -20.06
N ASP A 271 9.07 14.29 -19.83
CA ASP A 271 7.90 13.42 -19.89
C ASP A 271 7.32 13.06 -18.51
N ASN A 272 7.80 13.75 -17.45
CA ASN A 272 7.43 13.46 -16.05
C ASN A 272 7.72 12.00 -15.65
N SER A 273 8.73 11.36 -16.27
CA SER A 273 9.00 9.94 -16.03
C SER A 273 9.63 9.65 -14.68
N LEU A 274 10.28 10.61 -14.04
CA LEU A 274 10.84 10.47 -12.69
C LEU A 274 10.02 11.29 -11.71
N SER A 275 9.41 10.67 -10.72
CA SER A 275 8.66 11.33 -9.65
C SER A 275 9.32 11.06 -8.30
N ILE A 276 9.49 12.11 -7.51
CA ILE A 276 10.00 12.04 -6.14
C ILE A 276 8.95 12.64 -5.23
N GLY A 277 8.68 11.99 -4.11
CA GLY A 277 7.75 12.43 -3.10
C GLY A 277 8.30 12.27 -1.68
N TYR A 278 7.78 13.08 -0.80
CA TYR A 278 8.06 13.03 0.62
C TYR A 278 6.76 13.17 1.40
N ALA A 279 6.58 12.33 2.42
CA ALA A 279 5.49 12.44 3.37
C ALA A 279 6.04 12.59 4.79
N PHE A 280 5.41 13.49 5.51
CA PHE A 280 5.63 13.74 6.93
C PHE A 280 4.35 13.39 7.68
N ASP A 281 4.42 12.39 8.56
CA ASP A 281 3.31 11.99 9.40
C ASP A 281 3.47 12.56 10.80
N TYR A 282 2.41 13.15 11.31
CA TYR A 282 2.27 13.55 12.70
C TYR A 282 1.31 12.59 13.39
N VAL A 283 1.83 11.81 14.35
CA VAL A 283 1.06 10.81 15.10
C VAL A 283 0.10 11.51 16.05
N VAL A 284 -1.19 11.19 15.98
CA VAL A 284 -2.24 11.86 16.76
C VAL A 284 -2.77 11.04 17.92
N ASN A 285 -2.51 9.71 17.93
CA ASN A 285 -2.93 8.80 18.98
C ASN A 285 -1.75 8.01 19.53
N ASP A 286 -1.83 7.63 20.82
CA ASP A 286 -0.84 6.83 21.55
C ASP A 286 0.56 7.46 21.56
N SER A 287 0.63 8.80 21.59
CA SER A 287 1.90 9.53 21.60
C SER A 287 2.77 9.27 22.85
N GLU A 288 2.22 8.60 23.86
CA GLU A 288 2.97 8.17 25.05
C GLU A 288 3.81 6.90 24.78
N SER A 289 3.32 6.02 23.88
CA SER A 289 3.99 4.76 23.50
C SER A 289 4.66 4.82 22.12
N LYS A 290 4.47 5.92 21.36
CA LYS A 290 4.99 6.13 20.01
C LYS A 290 5.64 7.49 19.93
N GLN A 291 6.71 7.64 19.13
CA GLN A 291 7.22 8.96 18.80
C GLN A 291 6.31 9.67 17.79
N VAL A 292 6.32 11.00 17.86
CA VAL A 292 5.31 11.87 17.25
C VAL A 292 5.44 11.94 15.73
N THR A 293 6.61 11.62 15.17
CA THR A 293 6.89 11.86 13.75
C THR A 293 7.29 10.60 13.00
N SER A 294 6.81 10.47 11.75
CA SER A 294 7.26 9.46 10.80
C SER A 294 7.54 10.10 9.45
N HIS A 295 8.46 9.51 8.70
CA HIS A 295 8.93 10.04 7.42
C HIS A 295 8.87 8.97 6.35
N GLU A 296 8.41 9.33 5.15
CA GLU A 296 8.37 8.43 4.01
C GLU A 296 8.91 9.12 2.76
N LEU A 297 9.85 8.46 2.09
CA LEU A 297 10.37 8.85 0.79
C LEU A 297 9.76 7.96 -0.28
N TYR A 298 9.33 8.59 -1.38
CA TYR A 298 8.77 7.94 -2.56
C TYR A 298 9.59 8.31 -3.78
N LEU A 299 9.92 7.30 -4.58
CA LEU A 299 10.55 7.48 -5.88
C LEU A 299 9.89 6.55 -6.89
N ARG A 300 9.44 7.08 -8.02
CA ARG A 300 8.92 6.29 -9.14
C ARG A 300 9.58 6.72 -10.44
N TYR A 301 10.03 5.73 -11.20
CA TYR A 301 10.52 5.92 -12.54
C TYR A 301 9.65 5.15 -13.53
N ASN A 302 9.01 5.88 -14.44
CA ASN A 302 8.24 5.32 -15.54
C ASN A 302 9.21 4.96 -16.68
N LEU A 303 9.25 3.68 -17.02
CA LEU A 303 10.14 3.16 -18.05
C LEU A 303 9.62 3.54 -19.44
N PRO A 304 10.52 3.81 -20.41
CA PRO A 304 10.12 3.99 -21.79
C PRO A 304 9.37 2.75 -22.29
N ALA A 305 8.33 2.95 -23.11
CA ALA A 305 7.58 1.85 -23.68
C ALA A 305 8.51 0.91 -24.47
N LEU A 306 8.64 -0.35 -24.00
CA LEU A 306 9.52 -1.36 -24.61
C LEU A 306 9.13 -1.71 -26.06
N ASN A 307 7.95 -1.30 -26.54
CA ASN A 307 7.40 -1.63 -27.85
C ASN A 307 6.71 -0.44 -28.54
N SER A 308 7.32 0.74 -28.52
CA SER A 308 6.91 1.73 -29.49
C SER A 308 7.45 1.35 -30.90
N ARG A 309 6.88 0.31 -31.51
CA ARG A 309 6.87 0.26 -32.97
C ARG A 309 5.99 1.43 -33.41
N GLU A 310 6.56 2.62 -33.48
CA GLU A 310 6.00 3.68 -34.32
C GLU A 310 5.79 3.07 -35.72
N LYS A 311 4.55 2.76 -36.03
CA LYS A 311 4.15 2.55 -37.42
C LYS A 311 4.42 3.90 -38.09
N LYS A 312 5.62 4.07 -38.67
CA LYS A 312 5.84 5.14 -39.62
C LYS A 312 4.75 5.03 -40.68
N ILE A 313 3.71 5.84 -40.53
CA ILE A 313 2.70 6.02 -41.58
C ILE A 313 3.43 6.76 -42.70
N VAL A 314 4.04 6.00 -43.61
CA VAL A 314 4.59 6.54 -44.87
C VAL A 314 3.34 6.95 -45.69
N ARG A 315 2.96 8.21 -45.59
CA ARG A 315 2.01 8.81 -46.54
C ARG A 315 2.70 8.96 -47.86
N THR A 316 2.55 8.00 -48.73
CA THR A 316 2.91 8.16 -50.14
C THR A 316 2.02 9.24 -50.77
N PRO A 317 2.56 10.34 -51.30
CA PRO A 317 1.74 11.31 -52.00
C PRO A 317 1.14 10.61 -53.23
N ARG A 318 -0.16 10.49 -53.27
CA ARG A 318 -0.86 10.07 -54.50
C ARG A 318 -0.90 11.29 -55.44
N PHE A 319 -0.02 11.35 -56.42
CA PHE A 319 -0.19 12.25 -57.54
C PHE A 319 -1.37 11.72 -58.36
N ARG A 320 -2.43 12.48 -58.41
CA ARG A 320 -3.48 12.32 -59.46
C ARG A 320 -3.01 13.12 -60.66
N PHE A 321 -2.77 12.44 -61.78
CA PHE A 321 -2.70 13.02 -63.09
C PHE A 321 -4.11 13.26 -63.61
#